data_3f20ea6a26b1a3d3cb496fde53e594ba
#
_entry.id   3f20ea6a26b1a3d3cb496fde53e594ba
#
_cell.length_a   1.000
_cell.length_b   1.000
_cell.length_c   1.000
_cell.angle_alpha   90.00
_cell.angle_beta   90.00
_cell.angle_gamma   90.00
#
_symmetry.space_group_name_H-M   'P 1'
#
loop_
_entity.id
_entity.type
_entity.pdbx_description
1 polymer ?
#
loop_
_entity_poly.entity_id
_entity_poly.type
_entity_poly.pdbx_seq_one_letter_code
_entity_poly.pdbx_strand_id
1 'polypeptide(L)'
;LPGKDIVLFYPFEGDSKDMGPNAIHPEILKLGDNMDVNFNAPARKEGFTCAEFRSKDNQNYAFLSLPDNDALDFQATPVTTSFWVKTSNKTAANLGVFQHGAGPNASTDGKNKQTWFRFQKSSPFIRYVIEYSGLSGNWTDYKTKAMTDGEWHHYVCVHTNGSTYLYIDGVKAAEALNKGLKPIDRKPYFIGAMYRGAEGSRSYENFMDGYIDDYLVYNRAFTAAEAKALYDSMK
;
A
#
# COMPACT_ATOMS: atom_id res chain seq x y z
N LEU A 1 19.53 -4.11 0.29
CA LEU A 1 18.15 -4.59 0.57
C LEU A 1 18.21 -5.99 1.16
N PRO A 2 17.42 -6.32 2.17
CA PRO A 2 17.31 -7.69 2.65
C PRO A 2 16.68 -8.54 1.54
N GLY A 3 17.52 -9.30 0.81
CA GLY A 3 17.11 -10.04 -0.40
C GLY A 3 16.34 -11.33 -0.15
N LYS A 4 16.20 -11.77 1.10
CA LYS A 4 15.49 -13.00 1.45
C LYS A 4 14.05 -12.68 1.83
N ASP A 5 13.11 -13.49 1.34
CA ASP A 5 11.68 -13.40 1.62
C ASP A 5 10.97 -12.20 0.94
N ILE A 6 11.61 -11.53 -0.03
CA ILE A 6 10.95 -10.53 -0.90
C ILE A 6 10.00 -11.28 -1.84
N VAL A 7 8.77 -10.78 -1.93
CA VAL A 7 7.75 -11.24 -2.88
C VAL A 7 7.65 -10.29 -4.05
N LEU A 8 7.76 -8.98 -3.77
CA LEU A 8 7.56 -7.91 -4.73
C LEU A 8 8.51 -6.75 -4.44
N PHE A 9 9.10 -6.14 -5.49
CA PHE A 9 9.89 -4.93 -5.37
C PHE A 9 9.72 -4.03 -6.59
N TYR A 10 9.09 -2.88 -6.40
CA TYR A 10 9.02 -1.80 -7.37
C TYR A 10 9.92 -0.65 -6.93
N PRO A 11 11.10 -0.48 -7.52
CA PRO A 11 11.95 0.70 -7.26
C PRO A 11 11.42 1.97 -7.94
N PHE A 12 10.55 1.82 -8.96
CA PHE A 12 10.00 2.90 -9.78
C PHE A 12 11.03 3.77 -10.49
N GLU A 13 12.15 3.16 -10.88
CA GLU A 13 13.25 3.80 -11.60
C GLU A 13 12.96 3.84 -13.12
N GLY A 14 12.13 4.82 -13.53
CA GLY A 14 11.74 5.02 -14.92
C GLY A 14 10.61 4.10 -15.42
N ASP A 15 10.24 3.07 -14.68
CA ASP A 15 9.15 2.16 -15.02
C ASP A 15 8.51 1.50 -13.77
N SER A 16 7.53 0.61 -13.98
CA SER A 16 6.84 -0.16 -12.93
C SER A 16 7.27 -1.62 -12.88
N LYS A 17 8.46 -1.97 -13.36
CA LYS A 17 8.90 -3.36 -13.36
C LYS A 17 9.14 -3.87 -11.95
N ASP A 18 8.64 -5.06 -11.68
CA ASP A 18 9.00 -5.81 -10.48
C ASP A 18 10.45 -6.31 -10.61
N MET A 19 11.29 -5.84 -9.70
CA MET A 19 12.68 -6.29 -9.56
C MET A 19 12.81 -7.40 -8.51
N GLY A 20 11.70 -7.87 -7.97
CA GLY A 20 11.60 -9.02 -7.08
C GLY A 20 11.67 -10.36 -7.85
N PRO A 21 11.63 -11.47 -7.12
CA PRO A 21 11.84 -12.81 -7.72
C PRO A 21 10.68 -13.32 -8.57
N ASN A 22 9.50 -12.69 -8.49
CA ASN A 22 8.28 -13.22 -9.12
C ASN A 22 7.90 -12.50 -10.42
N ALA A 23 8.58 -11.43 -10.79
CA ALA A 23 8.35 -10.64 -12.01
C ALA A 23 6.87 -10.23 -12.19
N ILE A 24 6.24 -9.75 -11.12
CA ILE A 24 4.82 -9.34 -11.08
C ILE A 24 4.73 -7.89 -11.60
N HIS A 25 4.67 -7.72 -12.91
CA HIS A 25 4.61 -6.39 -13.52
C HIS A 25 3.16 -5.86 -13.53
N PRO A 26 2.88 -4.67 -12.98
CA PRO A 26 1.55 -4.12 -12.93
C PRO A 26 1.14 -3.50 -14.27
N GLU A 27 -0.17 -3.41 -14.48
CA GLU A 27 -0.78 -2.61 -15.53
C GLU A 27 -1.18 -1.24 -14.97
N ILE A 28 -1.14 -0.20 -15.81
CA ILE A 28 -1.70 1.11 -15.47
C ILE A 28 -3.17 1.11 -15.87
N LEU A 29 -4.06 1.23 -14.89
CA LEU A 29 -5.47 1.51 -15.11
C LEU A 29 -5.72 3.01 -14.99
N LYS A 30 -6.42 3.57 -15.98
CA LYS A 30 -6.65 5.01 -16.05
C LYS A 30 -8.00 5.37 -16.65
N LEU A 31 -8.53 6.51 -16.24
CA LEU A 31 -9.72 7.15 -16.80
C LEU A 31 -9.47 8.67 -16.88
N GLY A 32 -9.98 9.28 -17.94
CA GLY A 32 -9.79 10.71 -18.23
C GLY A 32 -8.64 11.00 -19.16
N ASP A 33 -8.70 12.18 -19.80
CA ASP A 33 -7.70 12.61 -20.76
C ASP A 33 -6.36 12.92 -20.08
N ASN A 34 -5.26 12.44 -20.68
CA ASN A 34 -3.89 12.66 -20.20
C ASN A 34 -3.61 12.15 -18.78
N MET A 35 -4.38 11.17 -18.28
CA MET A 35 -4.10 10.50 -17.02
C MET A 35 -3.09 9.38 -17.22
N ASP A 36 -2.04 9.38 -16.42
CA ASP A 36 -1.00 8.34 -16.38
C ASP A 36 -0.27 8.34 -15.04
N VAL A 37 0.51 7.30 -14.77
CA VAL A 37 1.50 7.28 -13.70
C VAL A 37 2.85 7.67 -14.29
N ASN A 38 3.45 8.74 -13.79
CA ASN A 38 4.73 9.23 -14.27
C ASN A 38 5.88 8.62 -13.46
N PHE A 39 6.66 7.72 -14.07
CA PHE A 39 7.81 7.07 -13.43
C PHE A 39 9.13 7.85 -13.58
N ASN A 40 9.11 9.03 -14.18
CA ASN A 40 10.28 9.90 -14.33
C ASN A 40 10.24 11.11 -13.39
N ALA A 41 9.39 11.07 -12.37
CA ALA A 41 9.35 12.11 -11.36
C ALA A 41 10.60 12.03 -10.46
N PRO A 42 11.15 13.16 -9.96
CA PRO A 42 12.31 13.13 -9.08
C PRO A 42 12.00 12.40 -7.76
N ALA A 43 12.82 11.43 -7.42
CA ALA A 43 12.74 10.70 -6.15
C ALA A 43 13.31 11.51 -4.98
N ARG A 44 13.37 10.88 -3.80
CA ARG A 44 13.99 11.45 -2.60
C ARG A 44 15.52 11.54 -2.68
N LYS A 45 16.15 10.72 -3.52
CA LYS A 45 17.60 10.74 -3.77
C LYS A 45 17.88 11.36 -5.12
N GLU A 46 18.90 12.22 -5.17
CA GLU A 46 19.34 12.83 -6.42
C GLU A 46 19.77 11.78 -7.44
N GLY A 47 19.35 11.93 -8.67
CA GLY A 47 19.63 11.02 -9.79
C GLY A 47 18.73 9.79 -9.87
N PHE A 48 17.79 9.62 -8.95
CA PHE A 48 16.78 8.55 -8.96
C PHE A 48 15.40 9.08 -9.29
N THR A 49 14.49 8.18 -9.70
CA THR A 49 13.11 8.50 -10.04
C THR A 49 12.11 7.79 -9.13
N CYS A 50 10.84 8.17 -9.20
CA CYS A 50 9.75 7.57 -8.44
C CYS A 50 8.45 7.60 -9.26
N ALA A 51 7.41 6.91 -8.76
CA ALA A 51 6.08 6.96 -9.34
C ALA A 51 5.30 8.16 -8.82
N GLU A 52 4.88 9.05 -9.73
CA GLU A 52 3.99 10.17 -9.44
C GLU A 52 2.57 9.84 -9.88
N PHE A 53 1.63 9.95 -8.94
CA PHE A 53 0.20 9.79 -9.14
C PHE A 53 -0.47 11.16 -9.08
N ARG A 54 -1.26 11.50 -10.10
CA ARG A 54 -1.93 12.81 -10.25
C ARG A 54 -3.44 12.68 -10.36
N SER A 55 -4.01 11.78 -9.58
CA SER A 55 -5.46 11.59 -9.59
C SER A 55 -6.17 12.80 -9.01
N LYS A 56 -7.23 13.27 -9.69
CA LYS A 56 -7.97 14.48 -9.31
C LYS A 56 -9.33 14.16 -8.70
N ASP A 57 -10.03 13.18 -9.27
CA ASP A 57 -11.39 12.80 -8.89
C ASP A 57 -11.73 11.41 -9.48
N ASN A 58 -12.99 10.98 -9.35
CA ASN A 58 -13.46 9.69 -9.86
C ASN A 58 -13.61 9.62 -11.39
N GLN A 59 -13.31 10.68 -12.11
CA GLN A 59 -13.35 10.76 -13.59
C GLN A 59 -11.94 10.90 -14.19
N ASN A 60 -10.97 11.32 -13.38
CA ASN A 60 -9.60 11.62 -13.79
C ASN A 60 -8.61 10.97 -12.85
N TYR A 61 -8.20 9.76 -13.14
CA TYR A 61 -7.29 8.98 -12.30
C TYR A 61 -6.38 8.05 -13.10
N ALA A 62 -5.25 7.69 -12.49
CA ALA A 62 -4.39 6.57 -12.91
C ALA A 62 -3.83 5.87 -11.67
N PHE A 63 -3.73 4.56 -11.71
CA PHE A 63 -3.18 3.73 -10.64
C PHE A 63 -2.64 2.40 -11.20
N LEU A 64 -1.90 1.66 -10.38
CA LEU A 64 -1.33 0.37 -10.76
C LEU A 64 -2.24 -0.77 -10.31
N SER A 65 -2.50 -1.71 -11.22
CA SER A 65 -3.22 -2.96 -10.97
C SER A 65 -2.27 -4.14 -11.16
N LEU A 66 -2.04 -4.91 -10.11
CA LEU A 66 -1.18 -6.09 -10.19
C LEU A 66 -1.96 -7.27 -10.78
N PRO A 67 -1.31 -8.10 -11.61
CA PRO A 67 -1.91 -9.32 -12.14
C PRO A 67 -2.16 -10.35 -11.02
N ASP A 68 -3.05 -11.30 -11.30
CA ASP A 68 -3.27 -12.45 -10.43
C ASP A 68 -1.99 -13.30 -10.36
N ASN A 69 -1.47 -13.55 -9.14
CA ASN A 69 -0.25 -14.31 -8.94
C ASN A 69 -0.28 -15.04 -7.59
N ASP A 70 0.06 -16.32 -7.58
CA ASP A 70 0.04 -17.16 -6.37
C ASP A 70 1.01 -16.67 -5.28
N ALA A 71 2.10 -16.00 -5.65
CA ALA A 71 3.04 -15.42 -4.69
C ALA A 71 2.43 -14.29 -3.82
N LEU A 72 1.27 -13.75 -4.23
CA LEU A 72 0.52 -12.73 -3.49
C LEU A 72 -0.59 -13.33 -2.58
N ASP A 73 -0.66 -14.65 -2.45
CA ASP A 73 -1.68 -15.33 -1.63
C ASP A 73 -1.19 -15.54 -0.19
N PHE A 74 -1.54 -14.65 0.71
CA PHE A 74 -1.11 -14.70 2.12
C PHE A 74 -2.20 -15.28 3.04
N GLN A 75 -2.50 -16.57 2.93
CA GLN A 75 -3.58 -17.20 3.70
C GLN A 75 -3.21 -17.44 5.18
N ALA A 76 -1.97 -17.81 5.45
CA ALA A 76 -1.50 -18.14 6.80
C ALA A 76 -0.05 -17.68 7.03
N THR A 77 0.41 -16.70 6.29
CA THR A 77 1.78 -16.19 6.33
C THR A 77 1.78 -14.75 6.84
N PRO A 78 2.64 -14.38 7.79
CA PRO A 78 2.87 -12.98 8.12
C PRO A 78 3.33 -12.20 6.89
N VAL A 79 2.95 -10.94 6.81
CA VAL A 79 3.34 -10.07 5.70
C VAL A 79 3.87 -8.74 6.17
N THR A 80 4.86 -8.22 5.47
CA THR A 80 5.34 -6.84 5.63
C THR A 80 5.26 -6.13 4.30
N THR A 81 4.63 -4.95 4.29
CA THR A 81 4.62 -4.03 3.14
C THR A 81 5.37 -2.77 3.53
N SER A 82 6.34 -2.37 2.71
CA SER A 82 7.17 -1.18 2.94
C SER A 82 7.16 -0.28 1.71
N PHE A 83 7.12 1.03 1.90
CA PHE A 83 7.11 2.02 0.83
C PHE A 83 7.45 3.41 1.34
N TRP A 84 7.93 4.27 0.44
CA TRP A 84 8.04 5.70 0.67
C TRP A 84 6.87 6.43 0.04
N VAL A 85 6.37 7.46 0.71
CA VAL A 85 5.32 8.34 0.17
C VAL A 85 5.64 9.79 0.47
N LYS A 86 5.36 10.63 -0.54
CA LYS A 86 5.34 12.09 -0.39
C LYS A 86 4.02 12.62 -0.93
N THR A 87 3.27 13.35 -0.11
CA THR A 87 2.06 14.05 -0.54
C THR A 87 1.85 15.33 0.27
N SER A 88 1.42 16.38 -0.40
CA SER A 88 0.98 17.62 0.22
C SER A 88 -0.55 17.79 0.16
N ASN A 89 -1.26 16.76 -0.38
CA ASN A 89 -2.70 16.85 -0.55
C ASN A 89 -3.42 16.77 0.79
N LYS A 90 -3.97 17.90 1.21
CA LYS A 90 -4.78 18.08 2.45
C LYS A 90 -6.27 18.10 2.15
N THR A 91 -6.68 17.72 0.95
CA THR A 91 -8.05 17.87 0.48
C THR A 91 -9.02 16.91 1.13
N ALA A 92 -10.27 17.11 0.79
CA ALA A 92 -11.41 16.45 1.36
C ALA A 92 -11.53 14.94 1.06
N ALA A 93 -10.65 14.33 0.28
CA ALA A 93 -10.71 12.91 -0.06
C ALA A 93 -9.70 12.08 0.75
N ASN A 94 -10.00 10.80 0.97
CA ASN A 94 -8.98 9.85 1.42
C ASN A 94 -8.00 9.58 0.27
N LEU A 95 -6.73 9.34 0.59
CA LEU A 95 -5.71 8.96 -0.38
C LEU A 95 -5.28 7.51 -0.11
N GLY A 96 -5.68 6.58 -0.98
CA GLY A 96 -5.30 5.18 -0.91
C GLY A 96 -3.92 4.96 -1.48
N VAL A 97 -3.01 4.42 -0.68
CA VAL A 97 -1.67 4.07 -1.14
C VAL A 97 -1.67 2.67 -1.74
N PHE A 98 -2.29 1.71 -1.05
CA PHE A 98 -2.52 0.39 -1.60
C PHE A 98 -3.77 -0.29 -1.02
N GLN A 99 -4.29 -1.26 -1.77
CA GLN A 99 -5.24 -2.27 -1.32
C GLN A 99 -4.86 -3.61 -1.92
N HIS A 100 -4.75 -4.62 -1.08
CA HIS A 100 -4.43 -5.99 -1.44
C HIS A 100 -5.46 -6.95 -0.86
N GLY A 101 -6.02 -7.81 -1.70
CA GLY A 101 -7.04 -8.78 -1.33
C GLY A 101 -8.48 -8.30 -1.53
N ALA A 102 -9.41 -9.23 -1.39
CA ALA A 102 -10.81 -9.03 -1.68
C ALA A 102 -11.57 -8.39 -0.51
N GLY A 103 -12.31 -7.32 -0.78
CA GLY A 103 -13.32 -6.77 0.13
C GLY A 103 -14.58 -7.66 0.20
N PRO A 104 -15.56 -7.33 1.08
CA PRO A 104 -16.67 -8.21 1.44
C PRO A 104 -17.55 -8.63 0.27
N ASN A 105 -17.61 -7.79 -0.75
CA ASN A 105 -18.46 -8.01 -1.92
C ASN A 105 -17.70 -8.56 -3.12
N ALA A 106 -16.40 -8.86 -2.96
CA ALA A 106 -15.54 -9.30 -4.05
C ALA A 106 -14.90 -10.68 -3.80
N SER A 107 -14.99 -11.20 -2.57
CA SER A 107 -14.51 -12.55 -2.27
C SER A 107 -15.53 -13.60 -2.68
N THR A 108 -15.05 -14.76 -3.13
CA THR A 108 -15.90 -15.88 -3.56
C THR A 108 -16.69 -16.52 -2.41
N ASP A 109 -16.30 -16.28 -1.16
CA ASP A 109 -16.95 -16.82 0.05
C ASP A 109 -17.64 -15.73 0.90
N GLY A 110 -17.80 -14.51 0.37
CA GLY A 110 -18.45 -13.39 1.04
C GLY A 110 -17.67 -12.80 2.24
N LYS A 111 -16.40 -13.18 2.39
CA LYS A 111 -15.58 -12.72 3.50
C LYS A 111 -14.57 -11.67 3.06
N ASN A 112 -14.34 -10.67 3.91
CA ASN A 112 -13.18 -9.79 3.74
C ASN A 112 -11.89 -10.57 3.97
N LYS A 113 -10.97 -10.49 3.03
CA LYS A 113 -9.62 -11.04 3.11
C LYS A 113 -8.64 -10.07 2.50
N GLN A 114 -8.52 -8.89 3.12
CA GLN A 114 -7.79 -7.78 2.55
C GLN A 114 -6.94 -7.02 3.56
N THR A 115 -5.94 -6.34 3.04
CA THR A 115 -5.16 -5.31 3.74
C THR A 115 -5.13 -4.04 2.91
N TRP A 116 -5.08 -2.88 3.56
CA TRP A 116 -4.97 -1.61 2.88
C TRP A 116 -4.38 -0.51 3.76
N PHE A 117 -3.84 0.50 3.10
CA PHE A 117 -3.27 1.69 3.74
C PHE A 117 -3.77 2.95 3.05
N ARG A 118 -4.18 3.95 3.85
CA ARG A 118 -4.60 5.26 3.33
C ARG A 118 -4.36 6.39 4.31
N PHE A 119 -4.23 7.60 3.76
CA PHE A 119 -4.37 8.84 4.50
C PHE A 119 -5.87 9.17 4.60
N GLN A 120 -6.31 9.53 5.80
CA GLN A 120 -7.73 9.76 6.07
C GLN A 120 -8.13 11.20 5.76
N LYS A 121 -9.30 11.33 5.12
CA LYS A 121 -9.98 12.59 4.87
C LYS A 121 -10.19 13.38 6.18
N SER A 122 -10.00 14.69 6.11
CA SER A 122 -10.32 15.65 7.19
C SER A 122 -9.72 15.35 8.56
N SER A 123 -8.79 14.45 8.64
CA SER A 123 -8.05 14.12 9.85
C SER A 123 -6.57 13.92 9.51
N PRO A 124 -5.65 14.39 10.34
CA PRO A 124 -4.22 14.22 10.08
C PRO A 124 -3.74 12.78 10.28
N PHE A 125 -4.61 11.79 10.26
CA PHE A 125 -4.20 10.43 10.57
C PHE A 125 -4.13 9.49 9.38
N ILE A 126 -3.27 8.49 9.56
CA ILE A 126 -3.06 7.37 8.67
C ILE A 126 -3.81 6.17 9.22
N ARG A 127 -4.34 5.35 8.34
CA ARG A 127 -4.95 4.08 8.70
C ARG A 127 -4.36 2.93 7.90
N TYR A 128 -3.82 1.96 8.62
CA TYR A 128 -3.46 0.64 8.11
C TYR A 128 -4.44 -0.41 8.64
N VAL A 129 -4.95 -1.27 7.78
CA VAL A 129 -6.02 -2.21 8.13
C VAL A 129 -5.73 -3.59 7.60
N ILE A 130 -6.04 -4.59 8.43
CA ILE A 130 -6.27 -5.97 8.03
C ILE A 130 -7.74 -6.29 8.32
N GLU A 131 -8.48 -6.72 7.31
CA GLU A 131 -9.89 -7.08 7.43
C GLU A 131 -10.10 -8.57 7.16
N TYR A 132 -10.92 -9.22 7.99
CA TYR A 132 -11.36 -10.58 7.81
C TYR A 132 -12.82 -10.77 8.25
N SER A 133 -13.65 -11.37 7.39
CA SER A 133 -15.00 -11.86 7.72
C SER A 133 -16.01 -10.82 8.22
N GLY A 134 -16.07 -9.64 7.64
CA GLY A 134 -17.09 -8.63 7.98
C GLY A 134 -17.03 -8.11 9.42
N LEU A 135 -16.09 -8.58 10.21
CA LEU A 135 -15.78 -8.01 11.53
C LEU A 135 -15.07 -6.68 11.32
N SER A 136 -15.39 -5.70 12.16
CA SER A 136 -14.67 -4.42 12.20
C SER A 136 -13.17 -4.72 12.20
N GLY A 137 -12.49 -4.29 11.13
CA GLY A 137 -11.10 -4.64 10.89
C GLY A 137 -10.18 -4.19 12.02
N ASN A 138 -9.06 -4.86 12.20
CA ASN A 138 -8.00 -4.38 13.07
C ASN A 138 -7.39 -3.13 12.46
N TRP A 139 -7.79 -1.99 12.97
CA TRP A 139 -7.37 -0.69 12.49
C TRP A 139 -6.18 -0.20 13.29
N THR A 140 -5.07 -0.03 12.62
CA THR A 140 -3.84 0.51 13.19
C THR A 140 -3.76 1.99 12.80
N ASP A 141 -4.33 2.83 13.65
CA ASP A 141 -4.45 4.27 13.40
C ASP A 141 -3.29 5.04 14.01
N TYR A 142 -2.62 5.86 13.21
CA TYR A 142 -1.69 6.90 13.67
C TYR A 142 -2.35 8.27 13.57
N LYS A 143 -2.54 8.96 14.70
CA LYS A 143 -3.34 10.18 14.82
C LYS A 143 -2.55 11.41 15.31
N THR A 144 -1.25 11.26 15.52
CA THR A 144 -0.46 12.25 16.26
C THR A 144 0.03 13.40 15.38
N LYS A 145 0.34 13.14 14.10
CA LYS A 145 0.91 14.14 13.19
C LYS A 145 0.29 13.99 11.80
N ALA A 146 0.04 15.13 11.14
CA ALA A 146 -0.30 15.14 9.72
C ALA A 146 0.93 14.71 8.91
N MET A 147 0.77 13.66 8.10
CA MET A 147 1.81 13.11 7.22
C MET A 147 1.57 13.50 5.76
N THR A 148 0.82 14.59 5.54
CA THR A 148 0.58 15.22 4.24
C THR A 148 1.25 16.59 4.21
N ASP A 149 2.48 16.65 4.70
CA ASP A 149 3.28 17.87 4.84
C ASP A 149 4.11 18.22 3.60
N GLY A 150 4.13 17.33 2.61
CA GLY A 150 4.90 17.49 1.39
C GLY A 150 6.33 16.95 1.48
N GLU A 151 6.64 16.26 2.58
CA GLU A 151 7.93 15.60 2.79
C GLU A 151 7.84 14.11 2.49
N TRP A 152 8.99 13.46 2.28
CA TRP A 152 9.09 12.03 2.12
C TRP A 152 9.05 11.32 3.47
N HIS A 153 8.15 10.35 3.62
CA HIS A 153 8.08 9.49 4.79
C HIS A 153 8.10 8.02 4.40
N HIS A 154 8.82 7.23 5.17
CA HIS A 154 8.89 5.78 5.03
C HIS A 154 7.85 5.10 5.91
N TYR A 155 7.10 4.17 5.33
CA TYR A 155 6.10 3.39 6.03
C TYR A 155 6.44 1.91 5.97
N VAL A 156 6.31 1.21 7.11
CA VAL A 156 6.38 -0.25 7.19
C VAL A 156 5.14 -0.75 7.92
N CYS A 157 4.33 -1.49 7.18
CA CYS A 157 3.09 -2.12 7.64
C CYS A 157 3.36 -3.60 7.89
N VAL A 158 3.20 -4.06 9.12
CA VAL A 158 3.50 -5.45 9.51
C VAL A 158 2.26 -6.14 10.02
N HIS A 159 1.96 -7.32 9.48
CA HIS A 159 0.94 -8.23 9.97
C HIS A 159 1.57 -9.49 10.57
N THR A 160 1.22 -9.79 11.82
CA THR A 160 1.70 -10.97 12.55
C THR A 160 0.55 -11.81 13.09
N ASN A 161 0.87 -12.95 13.71
CA ASN A 161 -0.10 -13.80 14.41
C ASN A 161 -0.61 -13.22 15.75
N GLY A 162 -0.53 -11.95 15.99
CA GLY A 162 -0.99 -11.36 17.26
C GLY A 162 -1.25 -9.87 17.19
N SER A 163 -0.64 -9.22 16.21
CA SER A 163 -0.73 -7.76 16.07
C SER A 163 -0.51 -7.31 14.65
N THR A 164 -0.98 -6.11 14.37
CA THR A 164 -0.54 -5.29 13.25
C THR A 164 0.26 -4.12 13.77
N TYR A 165 1.36 -3.80 13.11
CA TYR A 165 2.22 -2.68 13.46
C TYR A 165 2.34 -1.72 12.29
N LEU A 166 2.40 -0.43 12.61
CA LEU A 166 2.78 0.63 11.68
C LEU A 166 4.05 1.29 12.20
N TYR A 167 5.08 1.30 11.38
CA TYR A 167 6.30 2.08 11.60
C TYR A 167 6.34 3.23 10.61
N ILE A 168 6.76 4.40 11.09
CA ILE A 168 6.98 5.61 10.28
C ILE A 168 8.39 6.08 10.54
N ASP A 169 9.17 6.28 9.48
CA ASP A 169 10.57 6.73 9.53
C ASP A 169 11.43 5.90 10.50
N GLY A 170 11.21 4.58 10.47
CA GLY A 170 11.93 3.60 11.30
C GLY A 170 11.48 3.52 12.75
N VAL A 171 10.44 4.27 13.17
CA VAL A 171 9.93 4.28 14.54
C VAL A 171 8.53 3.68 14.61
N LYS A 172 8.25 2.83 15.62
CA LYS A 172 6.90 2.29 15.83
C LYS A 172 5.91 3.43 16.13
N ALA A 173 4.98 3.63 15.23
CA ALA A 173 3.98 4.71 15.27
C ALA A 173 2.65 4.25 15.86
N ALA A 174 2.22 3.02 15.55
CA ALA A 174 0.96 2.47 16.01
C ALA A 174 1.00 0.93 16.08
N GLU A 175 0.09 0.37 16.88
CA GLU A 175 -0.12 -1.07 17.02
C GLU A 175 -1.61 -1.34 17.25
N ALA A 176 -2.12 -2.43 16.66
CA ALA A 176 -3.42 -2.98 17.00
C ALA A 176 -3.31 -4.48 17.23
N LEU A 177 -3.90 -4.97 18.33
CA LEU A 177 -3.96 -6.40 18.62
C LEU A 177 -4.91 -7.11 17.67
N ASN A 178 -4.54 -8.27 17.19
CA ASN A 178 -5.41 -9.13 16.40
C ASN A 178 -5.43 -10.56 16.96
N LYS A 179 -6.45 -11.35 16.63
CA LYS A 179 -6.55 -12.74 17.00
C LYS A 179 -6.15 -13.62 15.81
N GLY A 180 -4.92 -14.10 15.81
CA GLY A 180 -4.39 -14.96 14.78
C GLY A 180 -4.05 -14.22 13.46
N LEU A 181 -3.37 -14.91 12.57
CA LEU A 181 -3.15 -14.44 11.21
C LEU A 181 -4.48 -14.33 10.48
N LYS A 182 -4.63 -13.28 9.70
CA LYS A 182 -5.78 -13.08 8.82
C LYS A 182 -5.36 -13.35 7.39
N PRO A 183 -6.14 -14.16 6.66
CA PRO A 183 -5.84 -14.38 5.25
C PRO A 183 -5.99 -13.10 4.44
N ILE A 184 -5.13 -12.95 3.44
CA ILE A 184 -5.19 -11.91 2.42
C ILE A 184 -5.24 -12.63 1.08
N ASP A 185 -6.30 -12.44 0.32
CA ASP A 185 -6.44 -13.02 -1.01
C ASP A 185 -5.44 -12.38 -1.97
N ARG A 186 -4.93 -13.16 -2.93
CA ARG A 186 -3.92 -12.71 -3.90
C ARG A 186 -4.38 -11.58 -4.82
N LYS A 187 -5.69 -11.38 -4.95
CA LYS A 187 -6.30 -10.34 -5.80
C LYS A 187 -7.62 -9.81 -5.22
N PRO A 188 -8.07 -8.59 -5.60
CA PRO A 188 -7.31 -7.62 -6.39
C PRO A 188 -6.14 -7.01 -5.61
N TYR A 189 -5.14 -6.48 -6.32
CA TYR A 189 -4.07 -5.72 -5.71
C TYR A 189 -3.86 -4.41 -6.49
N PHE A 190 -4.03 -3.28 -5.81
CA PHE A 190 -3.88 -1.94 -6.38
C PHE A 190 -2.86 -1.12 -5.60
N ILE A 191 -2.09 -0.29 -6.32
CA ILE A 191 -1.23 0.75 -5.75
C ILE A 191 -1.68 2.08 -6.35
N GLY A 192 -1.96 3.06 -5.48
CA GLY A 192 -2.46 4.38 -5.86
C GLY A 192 -3.98 4.50 -5.94
N ALA A 193 -4.73 3.46 -5.57
CA ALA A 193 -6.19 3.48 -5.46
C ALA A 193 -6.72 2.42 -4.51
N MET A 194 -7.98 2.56 -4.15
CA MET A 194 -8.79 1.53 -3.50
C MET A 194 -10.06 1.27 -4.33
N TYR A 195 -10.75 0.17 -4.04
CA TYR A 195 -12.03 -0.09 -4.68
C TYR A 195 -13.09 -0.54 -3.68
N ARG A 196 -14.36 -0.30 -4.05
CA ARG A 196 -15.55 -0.86 -3.40
C ARG A 196 -16.42 -1.59 -4.40
N GLY A 197 -17.13 -2.57 -3.92
CA GLY A 197 -18.16 -3.29 -4.71
C GLY A 197 -17.77 -4.70 -5.09
N ALA A 198 -18.75 -5.45 -5.63
CA ALA A 198 -18.57 -6.80 -6.15
C ALA A 198 -17.83 -6.77 -7.49
N GLU A 199 -17.25 -7.92 -7.86
CA GLU A 199 -16.69 -8.12 -9.19
C GLU A 199 -17.78 -7.84 -10.25
N GLY A 200 -17.50 -6.94 -11.20
CA GLY A 200 -18.45 -6.50 -12.23
C GLY A 200 -19.21 -5.21 -11.92
N SER A 201 -19.25 -4.74 -10.66
CA SER A 201 -19.80 -3.42 -10.27
C SER A 201 -18.78 -2.57 -9.49
N ARG A 202 -17.49 -2.70 -9.83
CA ARG A 202 -16.38 -2.05 -9.12
C ARG A 202 -16.43 -0.54 -9.32
N SER A 203 -16.46 0.22 -8.23
CA SER A 203 -16.12 1.62 -8.23
C SER A 203 -14.74 1.81 -7.58
N TYR A 204 -13.80 2.33 -8.33
CA TYR A 204 -12.51 2.75 -7.78
C TYR A 204 -12.70 4.05 -7.01
N GLU A 205 -11.99 4.17 -5.90
CA GLU A 205 -12.07 5.35 -5.01
C GLU A 205 -10.74 5.60 -4.30
N ASN A 206 -10.68 6.71 -3.55
CA ASN A 206 -9.53 7.04 -2.71
C ASN A 206 -8.21 7.05 -3.51
N PHE A 207 -8.22 7.72 -4.66
CA PHE A 207 -7.07 7.79 -5.54
C PHE A 207 -5.92 8.55 -4.90
N MET A 208 -4.69 8.08 -5.15
CA MET A 208 -3.48 8.74 -4.72
C MET A 208 -3.23 10.02 -5.53
N ASP A 209 -2.80 11.06 -4.83
CA ASP A 209 -2.24 12.29 -5.38
C ASP A 209 -0.95 12.59 -4.62
N GLY A 210 0.18 12.35 -5.28
CA GLY A 210 1.52 12.42 -4.70
C GLY A 210 2.47 11.40 -5.30
N TYR A 211 3.49 11.03 -4.54
CA TYR A 211 4.59 10.20 -5.00
C TYR A 211 4.72 8.94 -4.15
N ILE A 212 5.02 7.82 -4.79
CA ILE A 212 5.36 6.54 -4.13
C ILE A 212 6.70 6.08 -4.69
N ASP A 213 7.55 5.54 -3.79
CA ASP A 213 8.87 5.07 -4.14
C ASP A 213 9.24 3.81 -3.34
N ASP A 214 10.12 2.98 -3.89
CA ASP A 214 10.64 1.76 -3.27
C ASP A 214 9.57 0.90 -2.58
N TYR A 215 8.58 0.45 -3.36
CA TYR A 215 7.47 -0.37 -2.85
C TYR A 215 7.88 -1.85 -2.76
N LEU A 216 7.83 -2.41 -1.55
CA LEU A 216 8.30 -3.75 -1.21
C LEU A 216 7.23 -4.56 -0.47
N VAL A 217 7.14 -5.85 -0.79
CA VAL A 217 6.33 -6.82 -0.03
C VAL A 217 7.20 -8.02 0.34
N TYR A 218 7.09 -8.45 1.60
CA TYR A 218 7.79 -9.60 2.16
C TYR A 218 6.79 -10.61 2.72
N ASN A 219 7.03 -11.89 2.54
CA ASN A 219 6.24 -12.99 3.09
C ASN A 219 6.63 -13.35 4.54
N ARG A 220 7.02 -12.37 5.31
CA ARG A 220 7.33 -12.50 6.75
C ARG A 220 7.04 -11.22 7.50
N ALA A 221 6.91 -11.32 8.83
CA ALA A 221 6.84 -10.15 9.69
C ALA A 221 8.25 -9.59 9.96
N PHE A 222 8.36 -8.26 9.91
CA PHE A 222 9.54 -7.53 10.39
C PHE A 222 9.44 -7.25 11.88
N THR A 223 10.57 -7.33 12.55
CA THR A 223 10.78 -6.77 13.88
C THR A 223 10.95 -5.24 13.80
N ALA A 224 10.85 -4.56 14.94
CA ALA A 224 11.14 -3.12 15.02
C ALA A 224 12.57 -2.78 14.56
N ALA A 225 13.54 -3.63 14.88
CA ALA A 225 14.93 -3.46 14.45
C ALA A 225 15.09 -3.58 12.93
N GLU A 226 14.38 -4.51 12.30
CA GLU A 226 14.40 -4.68 10.84
C GLU A 226 13.70 -3.51 10.13
N ALA A 227 12.55 -3.04 10.64
CA ALA A 227 11.87 -1.87 10.10
C ALA A 227 12.78 -0.62 10.16
N LYS A 228 13.48 -0.44 11.27
CA LYS A 228 14.46 0.65 11.41
C LYS A 228 15.68 0.47 10.48
N ALA A 229 16.23 -0.73 10.39
CA ALA A 229 17.36 -1.00 9.52
C ALA A 229 17.03 -0.78 8.04
N LEU A 230 15.80 -1.17 7.61
CA LEU A 230 15.32 -0.90 6.26
C LEU A 230 15.25 0.61 5.99
N TYR A 231 14.62 1.38 6.88
CA TYR A 231 14.58 2.84 6.79
C TYR A 231 15.98 3.44 6.66
N ASP A 232 16.91 3.07 7.57
CA ASP A 232 18.27 3.60 7.60
C ASP A 232 19.07 3.28 6.33
N SER A 233 18.78 2.15 5.68
CA SER A 233 19.45 1.74 4.43
C SER A 233 18.92 2.45 3.19
N MET A 234 17.72 3.00 3.26
CA MET A 234 17.01 3.57 2.11
C MET A 234 16.93 5.10 2.13
N LYS A 235 17.19 5.76 3.25
CA LYS A 235 17.17 7.23 3.38
C LYS A 235 18.33 7.93 2.66
#